data_8f58f0790d08b210abc3996683eb5fd8
#
_entry.id   8f58f0790d08b210abc3996683eb5fd8
#
_cell.length_a   1.000
_cell.length_b   1.000
_cell.length_c   1.000
_cell.angle_alpha   90.00
_cell.angle_beta   90.00
_cell.angle_gamma   90.00
#
_symmetry.space_group_name_H-M   'P 1'
#
loop_
_entity.id
_entity.type
_entity.pdbx_description
1 polymer ?
#
loop_
_entity_poly.entity_id
_entity_poly.type
_entity_poly.pdbx_seq_one_letter_code
_entity_poly.pdbx_strand_id
1 'polypeptide(L)'
;MTTLKIKIETLDQTMEALAGAMKAAAGQGAPRSECSYSFPTWEAMHRVLTPKRLEIMRVMTVQGPLTKREVARRVGRDFKAVHADIETLLNNGVIDRSADGVVFPYDRIHLEFEIESAA
;
A
#
# COMPACT_ATOMS: atom_id res chain seq x y z
N MET A 1 -9.20 -13.50 -3.34
CA MET A 1 -8.91 -12.42 -2.39
C MET A 1 -7.64 -11.70 -2.83
N THR A 2 -7.68 -10.37 -2.93
CA THR A 2 -6.53 -9.57 -3.37
C THR A 2 -5.76 -9.06 -2.16
N THR A 3 -4.44 -9.11 -2.25
CA THR A 3 -3.56 -8.72 -1.14
C THR A 3 -2.52 -7.72 -1.61
N LEU A 4 -2.33 -6.65 -0.87
CA LEU A 4 -1.19 -5.77 -1.04
C LEU A 4 -0.11 -6.20 -0.05
N LYS A 5 1.01 -6.66 -0.55
CA LYS A 5 2.14 -7.07 0.27
C LYS A 5 3.14 -5.93 0.35
N ILE A 6 3.44 -5.50 1.56
CA ILE A 6 4.38 -4.40 1.81
C ILE A 6 5.65 -4.98 2.41
N LYS A 7 6.78 -4.68 1.80
CA LYS A 7 8.09 -5.19 2.20
C LYS A 7 9.12 -4.08 2.31
N ILE A 8 10.19 -4.37 3.02
CA ILE A 8 11.38 -3.52 3.00
C ILE A 8 12.44 -4.25 2.19
N GLU A 9 12.84 -3.68 1.06
CA GLU A 9 13.82 -4.27 0.16
C GLU A 9 14.80 -3.21 -0.33
N THR A 10 16.06 -3.59 -0.42
CA THR A 10 17.07 -2.73 -1.05
C THR A 10 16.79 -2.63 -2.55
N LEU A 11 17.39 -1.64 -3.22
CA LEU A 11 17.22 -1.48 -4.66
C LEU A 11 17.64 -2.74 -5.42
N ASP A 12 18.75 -3.38 -5.03
CA ASP A 12 19.22 -4.60 -5.66
C ASP A 12 18.21 -5.74 -5.52
N GLN A 13 17.65 -5.93 -4.32
CA GLN A 13 16.63 -6.93 -4.07
C GLN A 13 15.37 -6.67 -4.90
N THR A 14 14.98 -5.41 -5.02
CA THR A 14 13.82 -5.03 -5.82
C THR A 14 14.04 -5.35 -7.30
N MET A 15 15.23 -5.05 -7.82
CA MET A 15 15.55 -5.35 -9.22
C MET A 15 15.60 -6.85 -9.49
N GLU A 16 16.14 -7.65 -8.58
CA GLU A 16 16.13 -9.10 -8.70
C GLU A 16 14.72 -9.65 -8.71
N ALA A 17 13.87 -9.17 -7.81
CA ALA A 17 12.48 -9.58 -7.73
C ALA A 17 11.73 -9.22 -9.02
N LEU A 18 11.99 -8.03 -9.58
CA LEU A 18 11.39 -7.59 -10.83
C LEU A 18 11.82 -8.47 -12.00
N ALA A 19 13.11 -8.76 -12.09
CA ALA A 19 13.63 -9.63 -13.14
C ALA A 19 13.01 -11.03 -13.07
N GLY A 20 12.91 -11.59 -11.87
CA GLY A 20 12.27 -12.88 -11.66
C GLY A 20 10.78 -12.85 -12.03
N ALA A 21 10.08 -11.79 -11.66
CA ALA A 21 8.67 -11.61 -11.99
C ALA A 21 8.45 -11.48 -13.49
N MET A 22 9.32 -10.76 -14.19
CA MET A 22 9.25 -10.62 -15.64
C MET A 22 9.48 -11.96 -16.34
N LYS A 23 10.43 -12.75 -15.86
CA LYS A 23 10.70 -14.09 -16.38
C LYS A 23 9.49 -15.00 -16.20
N ALA A 24 8.89 -14.99 -15.02
CA ALA A 24 7.73 -15.81 -14.72
C ALA A 24 6.51 -15.39 -15.57
N ALA A 25 6.30 -14.08 -15.73
CA ALA A 25 5.20 -13.54 -16.52
C ALA A 25 5.35 -13.91 -18.00
N ALA A 26 6.55 -13.87 -18.53
CA ALA A 26 6.83 -14.24 -19.93
C ALA A 26 6.50 -15.71 -20.20
N GLY A 27 6.56 -16.55 -19.17
CA GLY A 27 6.31 -18.00 -19.33
C GLY A 27 4.87 -18.42 -19.12
N GLN A 28 4.05 -17.69 -18.37
CA GLN A 28 2.75 -18.22 -17.92
C GLN A 28 1.55 -17.30 -18.03
N GLY A 29 1.71 -15.99 -18.01
CA GLY A 29 0.59 -15.07 -18.12
C GLY A 29 -0.53 -15.25 -17.10
N ALA A 30 -0.27 -15.83 -15.93
CA ALA A 30 -1.28 -16.10 -14.93
C ALA A 30 -1.76 -14.81 -14.24
N PRO A 31 -3.07 -14.68 -13.95
CA PRO A 31 -3.57 -13.54 -13.22
C PRO A 31 -3.00 -13.51 -11.80
N ARG A 32 -2.73 -12.30 -11.32
CA ARG A 32 -2.17 -12.12 -9.98
C ARG A 32 -3.23 -11.62 -9.02
N SER A 33 -3.38 -12.33 -7.90
CA SER A 33 -4.22 -11.90 -6.79
C SER A 33 -3.42 -11.11 -5.75
N GLU A 34 -2.13 -10.90 -5.99
CA GLU A 34 -1.23 -10.26 -5.04
C GLU A 34 -0.36 -9.21 -5.73
N CYS A 35 -0.27 -8.01 -5.13
CA CYS A 35 0.64 -6.95 -5.55
C CYS A 35 1.63 -6.66 -4.44
N SER A 36 2.83 -6.24 -4.83
CA SER A 36 3.88 -5.90 -3.86
C SER A 36 4.21 -4.42 -3.93
N TYR A 37 4.47 -3.81 -2.78
CA TYR A 37 4.95 -2.46 -2.64
C TYR A 37 6.18 -2.51 -1.74
N SER A 38 7.31 -2.01 -2.22
CA SER A 38 8.57 -2.07 -1.47
C SER A 38 9.04 -0.71 -1.04
N PHE A 39 9.55 -0.63 0.19
CA PHE A 39 10.22 0.54 0.71
C PHE A 39 11.71 0.24 0.86
N PRO A 40 12.61 1.19 0.54
CA PRO A 40 14.05 0.93 0.62
C PRO A 40 14.58 0.83 2.05
N THR A 41 13.92 1.48 3.01
CA THR A 41 14.34 1.48 4.42
C THR A 41 13.12 1.50 5.34
N TRP A 42 13.37 1.20 6.62
CA TRP A 42 12.38 1.33 7.68
C TRP A 42 11.86 2.75 7.81
N GLU A 43 12.77 3.71 7.76
CA GLU A 43 12.42 5.12 7.89
C GLU A 43 11.48 5.56 6.77
N ALA A 44 11.75 5.12 5.55
CA ALA A 44 10.88 5.41 4.41
C ALA A 44 9.47 4.83 4.62
N MET A 45 9.39 3.59 5.10
CA MET A 45 8.11 2.97 5.39
C MET A 45 7.34 3.72 6.47
N HIS A 46 7.98 4.01 7.59
CA HIS A 46 7.34 4.70 8.71
C HIS A 46 6.93 6.13 8.37
N ARG A 47 7.62 6.75 7.43
CA ARG A 47 7.28 8.10 6.98
C ARG A 47 5.96 8.14 6.21
N VAL A 48 5.62 7.06 5.53
CA VAL A 48 4.40 6.96 4.73
C VAL A 48 3.31 6.20 5.48
N LEU A 49 3.64 5.06 6.06
CA LEU A 49 2.67 4.18 6.73
C LEU A 49 2.68 4.41 8.24
N THR A 50 2.09 5.53 8.66
CA THR A 50 1.88 5.81 10.08
C THR A 50 0.67 5.02 10.59
N PRO A 51 0.51 4.82 11.91
CA PRO A 51 -0.69 4.16 12.44
C PRO A 51 -1.99 4.79 11.98
N LYS A 52 -2.04 6.11 11.88
CA LYS A 52 -3.24 6.84 11.43
C LYS A 52 -3.54 6.57 9.96
N ARG A 53 -2.50 6.49 9.11
CA ARG A 53 -2.67 6.18 7.69
C ARG A 53 -3.03 4.72 7.47
N LEU A 54 -2.48 3.81 8.27
CA LEU A 54 -2.87 2.40 8.22
C LEU A 54 -4.34 2.23 8.58
N GLU A 55 -4.84 3.00 9.54
CA GLU A 55 -6.26 2.97 9.89
C GLU A 55 -7.13 3.46 8.73
N ILE A 56 -6.69 4.48 8.01
CA ILE A 56 -7.37 4.95 6.79
C ILE A 56 -7.45 3.81 5.77
N MET A 57 -6.33 3.16 5.52
CA MET A 57 -6.29 2.04 4.57
C MET A 57 -7.21 0.89 5.02
N ARG A 58 -7.23 0.61 6.33
CA ARG A 58 -8.09 -0.44 6.88
C ARG A 58 -9.57 -0.21 6.59
N VAL A 59 -10.05 1.03 6.77
CA VAL A 59 -11.47 1.32 6.52
C VAL A 59 -11.79 1.37 5.03
N MET A 60 -10.78 1.49 4.16
CA MET A 60 -10.98 1.51 2.71
C MET A 60 -10.99 0.12 2.08
N THR A 61 -10.51 -0.91 2.79
CA THR A 61 -10.50 -2.27 2.23
C THR A 61 -11.92 -2.75 1.95
N VAL A 62 -12.12 -3.37 0.80
CA VAL A 62 -13.38 -3.99 0.37
C VAL A 62 -14.54 -3.00 0.19
N GLN A 63 -14.29 -1.69 0.28
CA GLN A 63 -15.37 -0.69 0.25
C GLN A 63 -15.64 -0.09 -1.13
N GLY A 64 -14.76 -0.33 -2.10
CA GLY A 64 -14.83 0.41 -3.35
C GLY A 64 -14.47 1.88 -3.16
N PRO A 65 -14.76 2.74 -4.14
CA PRO A 65 -14.41 4.17 -4.03
C PRO A 65 -15.15 4.86 -2.88
N LEU A 66 -14.43 5.68 -2.13
CA LEU A 66 -14.98 6.49 -1.04
C LEU A 66 -14.53 7.94 -1.24
N THR A 67 -15.39 8.90 -0.88
CA THR A 67 -14.96 10.30 -0.83
C THR A 67 -14.04 10.50 0.37
N LYS A 68 -13.20 11.54 0.30
CA LYS A 68 -12.33 11.87 1.44
C LYS A 68 -13.13 12.19 2.70
N ARG A 69 -14.30 12.82 2.54
CA ARG A 69 -15.19 13.12 3.66
C ARG A 69 -15.73 11.86 4.30
N GLU A 70 -16.11 10.88 3.49
CA GLU A 70 -16.59 9.61 4.01
C GLU A 70 -15.49 8.85 4.74
N VAL A 71 -14.26 8.89 4.23
CA VAL A 71 -13.11 8.30 4.93
C VAL A 71 -12.92 8.97 6.29
N ALA A 72 -12.95 10.31 6.32
CA ALA A 72 -12.81 11.06 7.57
C ALA A 72 -13.89 10.70 8.58
N ARG A 73 -15.12 10.56 8.12
CA ARG A 73 -16.25 10.16 8.97
C ARG A 73 -16.03 8.79 9.58
N ARG A 74 -15.58 7.83 8.76
CA ARG A 74 -15.39 6.44 9.22
C ARG A 74 -14.25 6.28 10.21
N VAL A 75 -13.15 7.04 10.04
CA VAL A 75 -12.05 6.99 11.01
C VAL A 75 -12.29 7.91 12.21
N GLY A 76 -13.31 8.77 12.16
CA GLY A 76 -13.66 9.65 13.26
C GLY A 76 -12.64 10.76 13.51
N ARG A 77 -12.04 11.29 12.44
CA ARG A 77 -11.00 12.33 12.55
C ARG A 77 -11.38 13.58 11.74
N ASP A 78 -10.70 14.67 12.05
CA ASP A 78 -10.87 15.93 11.33
C ASP A 78 -10.58 15.76 9.83
N PHE A 79 -11.47 16.32 9.00
CA PHE A 79 -11.34 16.21 7.54
C PHE A 79 -10.00 16.75 7.02
N LYS A 80 -9.53 17.86 7.55
CA LYS A 80 -8.29 18.48 7.08
C LYS A 80 -7.08 17.57 7.31
N ALA A 81 -7.02 16.94 8.48
CA ALA A 81 -5.94 15.98 8.81
C ALA A 81 -6.03 14.74 7.94
N VAL A 82 -7.23 14.19 7.76
CA VAL A 82 -7.45 13.01 6.92
C VAL A 82 -7.14 13.33 5.45
N HIS A 83 -7.53 14.52 4.97
CA HIS A 83 -7.21 14.94 3.62
C HIS A 83 -5.70 14.94 3.37
N ALA A 84 -4.91 15.47 4.32
CA ALA A 84 -3.46 15.49 4.20
C ALA A 84 -2.88 14.06 4.18
N ASP A 85 -3.39 13.18 5.02
CA ASP A 85 -2.95 11.78 5.05
C ASP A 85 -3.28 11.05 3.75
N ILE A 86 -4.47 11.27 3.21
CA ILE A 86 -4.90 10.67 1.93
C ILE A 86 -4.02 11.18 0.79
N GLU A 87 -3.70 12.47 0.76
CA GLU A 87 -2.82 13.02 -0.27
C GLU A 87 -1.43 12.38 -0.21
N THR A 88 -0.90 12.15 0.98
CA THR A 88 0.39 11.45 1.15
C THR A 88 0.32 10.03 0.59
N LEU A 89 -0.74 9.30 0.89
CA LEU A 89 -0.92 7.94 0.38
C LEU A 89 -1.07 7.91 -1.14
N LEU A 90 -1.81 8.88 -1.71
CA LEU A 90 -1.97 9.00 -3.16
C LEU A 90 -0.63 9.33 -3.84
N ASN A 91 0.12 10.28 -3.27
CA ASN A 91 1.40 10.71 -3.85
C ASN A 91 2.44 9.59 -3.84
N ASN A 92 2.32 8.65 -2.91
CA ASN A 92 3.22 7.48 -2.83
C ASN A 92 2.68 6.27 -3.59
N GLY A 93 1.52 6.38 -4.22
CA GLY A 93 0.94 5.29 -4.99
C GLY A 93 0.38 4.13 -4.18
N VAL A 94 0.15 4.34 -2.88
CA VAL A 94 -0.39 3.30 -1.99
C VAL A 94 -1.88 3.11 -2.21
N ILE A 95 -2.59 4.21 -2.45
CA ILE A 95 -4.00 4.19 -2.82
C ILE A 95 -4.19 4.90 -4.15
N ASP A 96 -5.32 4.71 -4.80
CA ASP A 96 -5.58 5.23 -6.14
C ASP A 96 -6.72 6.23 -6.15
N ARG A 97 -6.68 7.13 -7.14
CA ARG A 97 -7.80 8.04 -7.42
C ARG A 97 -8.84 7.31 -8.28
N SER A 98 -10.08 7.66 -8.06
CA SER A 98 -11.21 7.15 -8.83
C SER A 98 -12.11 8.33 -9.18
N ALA A 99 -13.00 8.16 -10.17
CA ALA A 99 -13.99 9.19 -10.51
C ALA A 99 -14.87 9.56 -9.31
N ASP A 100 -15.11 8.61 -8.42
CA ASP A 100 -16.01 8.78 -7.28
C ASP A 100 -15.27 9.04 -5.95
N GLY A 101 -13.96 9.25 -5.99
CA GLY A 101 -13.18 9.52 -4.79
C GLY A 101 -11.84 8.85 -4.79
N VAL A 102 -11.52 8.15 -3.71
CA VAL A 102 -10.28 7.38 -3.58
C VAL A 102 -10.61 5.92 -3.32
N VAL A 103 -9.73 5.03 -3.74
CA VAL A 103 -9.96 3.59 -3.62
C VAL A 103 -8.68 2.87 -3.22
N PHE A 104 -8.85 1.85 -2.41
CA PHE A 104 -7.80 0.89 -2.08
C PHE A 104 -8.29 -0.47 -2.58
N PRO A 105 -7.84 -0.91 -3.78
CA PRO A 105 -8.46 -2.05 -4.47
C PRO A 105 -8.00 -3.41 -3.96
N TYR A 106 -7.68 -3.51 -2.69
CA TYR A 106 -7.22 -4.76 -2.09
C TYR A 106 -8.10 -5.14 -0.90
N ASP A 107 -8.24 -6.44 -0.69
CA ASP A 107 -9.00 -6.99 0.43
C ASP A 107 -8.17 -7.08 1.71
N ARG A 108 -6.85 -7.10 1.56
CA ARG A 108 -5.94 -7.36 2.67
C ARG A 108 -4.64 -6.59 2.50
N ILE A 109 -4.06 -6.18 3.62
CA ILE A 109 -2.72 -5.61 3.67
C ILE A 109 -1.86 -6.58 4.46
N HIS A 110 -0.75 -7.00 3.86
CA HIS A 110 0.21 -7.88 4.51
C HIS A 110 1.55 -7.15 4.63
N LEU A 111 1.99 -6.87 5.86
CA LEU A 111 3.29 -6.25 6.13
C LEU A 111 4.29 -7.35 6.44
N GLU A 112 5.37 -7.40 5.66
CA GLU A 112 6.39 -8.41 5.83
C GLU A 112 7.76 -7.76 5.94
N PHE A 113 8.44 -8.02 7.04
CA PHE A 113 9.79 -7.51 7.26
C PHE A 113 10.54 -8.43 8.21
N GLU A 114 11.87 -8.37 8.15
CA GLU A 114 12.73 -9.13 9.01
C GLU A 114 13.69 -8.22 9.74
N ILE A 115 13.97 -8.57 10.99
CA ILE A 115 15.01 -7.91 11.79
C ILE A 115 16.09 -8.96 12.01
N GLU A 116 17.25 -8.71 11.46
CA GLU A 116 18.37 -9.63 11.56
C GLU A 116 19.44 -9.11 12.53
N SER A 117 20.20 -10.03 13.10
CA SER A 117 21.32 -9.68 13.94
C SER A 117 22.38 -8.93 13.12
N ALA A 118 22.92 -7.86 13.70
CA ALA A 118 23.98 -7.06 13.07
C ALA A 118 25.36 -7.70 13.25
N ALA A 119 25.47 -8.79 13.96
CA ALA A 119 26.74 -9.46 14.23
C ALA A 119 27.18 -10.34 13.07
#